data_33a8bac6f929ecfcce61bc1acf343de3
#
_entry.id   33a8bac6f929ecfcce61bc1acf343de3
#
_cell.length_a   1.000
_cell.length_b   1.000
_cell.length_c   1.000
_cell.angle_alpha   90.00
_cell.angle_beta   90.00
_cell.angle_gamma   90.00
#
_symmetry.space_group_name_H-M   'P 1'
#
loop_
_entity.id
_entity.type
_entity.pdbx_description
1 polymer ?
#
loop_
_entity_poly.entity_id
_entity_poly.type
_entity_poly.pdbx_seq_one_letter_code
_entity_poly.pdbx_strand_id
1 'polypeptide(L)'
;VSTPVSLVDVLPTLIWLAGATVTNAVEPLAGHSLLPLCVGAVEDRTVVGEYAAEGACAPIVMLRRGALKFVHCPVDPDQLYDLAADPSERVNLAGRTEWATTVAEFRTDVARRWDLAQLHEEVLQDQARRRFVMGALRTGRYTPWELTPRRDVANEYMRNHLDLNVVERNARWPR
;
A
#
# COMPACT_ATOMS: atom_id res chain seq x y z
N VAL A 1 1.21 -14.61 -17.26
CA VAL A 1 0.17 -14.77 -16.25
C VAL A 1 -0.62 -13.49 -16.19
N SER A 2 -1.94 -13.56 -16.41
CA SER A 2 -2.83 -12.39 -16.38
C SER A 2 -3.57 -12.23 -15.03
N THR A 3 -3.53 -13.25 -14.18
CA THR A 3 -4.13 -13.23 -12.85
C THR A 3 -3.44 -12.18 -11.97
N PRO A 4 -4.19 -11.29 -11.29
CA PRO A 4 -3.62 -10.36 -10.33
C PRO A 4 -2.92 -11.09 -9.18
N VAL A 5 -1.74 -10.60 -8.79
CA VAL A 5 -0.93 -11.16 -7.70
C VAL A 5 -0.52 -10.06 -6.72
N SER A 6 -0.15 -10.46 -5.51
CA SER A 6 0.27 -9.54 -4.45
C SER A 6 1.67 -9.89 -3.95
N LEU A 7 2.38 -8.90 -3.38
CA LEU A 7 3.67 -9.16 -2.73
C LEU A 7 3.57 -10.09 -1.52
N VAL A 8 2.40 -10.19 -0.88
CA VAL A 8 2.17 -11.16 0.21
C VAL A 8 2.25 -12.60 -0.26
N ASP A 9 2.14 -12.85 -1.57
CA ASP A 9 2.25 -14.17 -2.20
C ASP A 9 3.72 -14.66 -2.33
N VAL A 10 4.68 -13.75 -2.21
CA VAL A 10 6.10 -14.08 -2.40
C VAL A 10 6.59 -15.04 -1.30
N LEU A 11 6.31 -14.72 -0.04
CA LEU A 11 6.76 -15.55 1.08
C LEU A 11 6.21 -16.99 1.00
N PRO A 12 4.89 -17.23 0.84
CA PRO A 12 4.38 -18.61 0.67
C PRO A 12 4.96 -19.31 -0.56
N THR A 13 5.27 -18.58 -1.62
CA THR A 13 5.92 -19.15 -2.81
C THR A 13 7.34 -19.64 -2.50
N LEU A 14 8.14 -18.84 -1.79
CA LEU A 14 9.51 -19.21 -1.39
C LEU A 14 9.52 -20.39 -0.40
N ILE A 15 8.60 -20.41 0.56
CA ILE A 15 8.43 -21.51 1.50
C ILE A 15 8.17 -22.82 0.74
N TRP A 16 7.26 -22.78 -0.21
CA TRP A 16 6.92 -23.95 -1.03
C TRP A 16 8.11 -24.41 -1.89
N LEU A 17 8.83 -23.49 -2.54
CA LEU A 17 10.03 -23.79 -3.33
C LEU A 17 11.14 -24.42 -2.48
N ALA A 18 11.26 -24.01 -1.23
CA ALA A 18 12.23 -24.57 -0.29
C ALA A 18 11.81 -25.95 0.27
N GLY A 19 10.62 -26.46 -0.08
CA GLY A 19 10.07 -27.69 0.52
C GLY A 19 9.81 -27.56 2.02
N ALA A 20 9.66 -26.32 2.52
CA ALA A 20 9.45 -26.01 3.93
C ALA A 20 7.94 -25.94 4.26
N THR A 21 7.63 -26.14 5.53
CA THR A 21 6.29 -25.94 6.09
C THR A 21 6.36 -24.94 7.23
N VAL A 22 5.39 -24.03 7.30
CA VAL A 22 5.28 -23.11 8.44
C VAL A 22 4.46 -23.79 9.53
N THR A 23 5.15 -24.28 10.55
CA THR A 23 4.51 -25.03 11.66
C THR A 23 4.10 -24.19 12.84
N ASN A 24 4.69 -23.00 13.01
CA ASN A 24 4.49 -22.15 14.19
C ASN A 24 4.37 -20.67 13.79
N ALA A 25 3.64 -20.33 12.73
CA ALA A 25 3.34 -18.93 12.43
C ALA A 25 2.47 -18.36 13.55
N VAL A 26 2.85 -17.19 14.06
CA VAL A 26 2.04 -16.43 15.04
C VAL A 26 0.70 -16.08 14.42
N GLU A 27 0.70 -15.81 13.10
CA GLU A 27 -0.50 -15.57 12.31
C GLU A 27 -0.46 -16.35 10.99
N PRO A 28 -1.62 -16.71 10.42
CA PRO A 28 -1.71 -17.33 9.10
C PRO A 28 -1.06 -16.42 8.03
N LEU A 29 -0.42 -17.03 7.03
CA LEU A 29 0.07 -16.28 5.89
C LEU A 29 -1.10 -15.71 5.09
N ALA A 30 -1.09 -14.40 4.85
CA ALA A 30 -2.15 -13.72 4.10
C ALA A 30 -2.14 -14.05 2.59
N GLY A 31 -0.99 -14.51 2.06
CA GLY A 31 -0.80 -14.83 0.65
C GLY A 31 -0.86 -16.33 0.35
N HIS A 32 -0.81 -16.65 -0.95
CA HIS A 32 -0.79 -18.01 -1.47
C HIS A 32 0.39 -18.21 -2.42
N SER A 33 0.87 -19.45 -2.56
CA SER A 33 1.94 -19.74 -3.50
C SER A 33 1.54 -19.41 -4.95
N LEU A 34 2.43 -18.72 -5.67
CA LEU A 34 2.24 -18.37 -7.08
C LEU A 34 2.58 -19.51 -8.05
N LEU A 35 3.12 -20.62 -7.55
CA LEU A 35 3.57 -21.72 -8.40
C LEU A 35 2.46 -22.34 -9.26
N PRO A 36 1.22 -22.53 -8.77
CA PRO A 36 0.13 -22.98 -9.64
C PRO A 36 -0.08 -22.06 -10.84
N LEU A 37 0.03 -20.74 -10.64
CA LEU A 37 -0.09 -19.76 -11.73
C LEU A 37 1.08 -19.83 -12.71
N CYS A 38 2.29 -20.14 -12.22
CA CYS A 38 3.47 -20.30 -13.08
C CYS A 38 3.38 -21.51 -14.01
N VAL A 39 2.62 -22.53 -13.62
CA VAL A 39 2.39 -23.73 -14.45
C VAL A 39 1.04 -23.70 -15.19
N GLY A 40 0.41 -22.54 -15.28
CA GLY A 40 -0.76 -22.32 -16.13
C GLY A 40 -2.11 -22.41 -15.45
N ALA A 41 -2.18 -22.53 -14.10
CA ALA A 41 -3.45 -22.41 -13.41
C ALA A 41 -4.04 -21.00 -13.62
N VAL A 42 -5.37 -20.94 -13.66
CA VAL A 42 -6.12 -19.68 -13.70
C VAL A 42 -6.94 -19.62 -12.41
N GLU A 43 -6.81 -18.53 -11.70
CA GLU A 43 -7.54 -18.29 -10.45
C GLU A 43 -8.35 -17.00 -10.57
N ASP A 44 -9.61 -17.06 -10.16
CA ASP A 44 -10.42 -15.87 -9.93
C ASP A 44 -10.14 -15.37 -8.50
N ARG A 45 -9.25 -14.41 -8.39
CA ARG A 45 -8.82 -13.85 -7.10
C ARG A 45 -8.94 -12.32 -7.08
N THR A 46 -9.25 -11.81 -5.89
CA THR A 46 -9.21 -10.39 -5.61
C THR A 46 -7.93 -10.07 -4.85
N VAL A 47 -7.10 -9.22 -5.40
CA VAL A 47 -5.93 -8.64 -4.73
C VAL A 47 -6.34 -7.34 -4.09
N VAL A 48 -5.83 -7.10 -2.89
CA VAL A 48 -6.15 -5.90 -2.10
C VAL A 48 -4.89 -5.10 -1.81
N GLY A 49 -5.07 -3.80 -1.58
CA GLY A 49 -4.03 -2.90 -1.12
C GLY A 49 -4.62 -1.88 -0.16
N GLU A 50 -3.81 -1.43 0.79
CA GLU A 50 -4.16 -0.44 1.80
C GLU A 50 -3.14 0.69 1.77
N TYR A 51 -3.61 1.92 1.95
CA TYR A 51 -2.75 3.09 2.08
C TYR A 51 -3.30 4.02 3.16
N ALA A 52 -2.50 4.24 4.18
CA ALA A 52 -2.81 5.14 5.29
C ALA A 52 -1.57 5.98 5.66
N ALA A 53 -0.83 6.44 4.65
CA ALA A 53 0.44 7.14 4.81
C ALA A 53 0.33 8.63 4.42
N GLU A 54 1.47 9.23 4.06
CA GLU A 54 1.59 10.66 3.80
C GLU A 54 0.61 11.14 2.72
N GLY A 55 -0.06 12.26 3.00
CA GLY A 55 -1.00 12.90 2.08
C GLY A 55 -2.41 12.33 2.08
N ALA A 56 -2.66 11.18 2.72
CA ALA A 56 -4.01 10.64 2.87
C ALA A 56 -4.75 11.28 4.05
N CYS A 57 -5.95 11.80 3.80
CA CYS A 57 -6.82 12.35 4.85
C CYS A 57 -7.65 11.26 5.56
N ALA A 58 -7.80 10.11 4.93
CA ALA A 58 -8.46 8.91 5.46
C ALA A 58 -7.83 7.67 4.81
N PRO A 59 -8.05 6.45 5.36
CA PRO A 59 -7.57 5.24 4.75
C PRO A 59 -8.09 5.05 3.33
N ILE A 60 -7.20 4.68 2.42
CA ILE A 60 -7.51 4.36 1.03
C ILE A 60 -7.34 2.86 0.85
N VAL A 61 -8.33 2.19 0.28
CA VAL A 61 -8.26 0.77 -0.02
C VAL A 61 -8.47 0.52 -1.52
N MET A 62 -7.77 -0.48 -2.03
CA MET A 62 -7.82 -0.88 -3.42
C MET A 62 -8.16 -2.35 -3.52
N LEU A 63 -9.07 -2.69 -4.43
CA LEU A 63 -9.38 -4.06 -4.83
C LEU A 63 -9.12 -4.21 -6.32
N ARG A 64 -8.43 -5.27 -6.71
CA ARG A 64 -8.26 -5.67 -8.10
C ARG A 64 -8.80 -7.07 -8.32
N ARG A 65 -9.79 -7.18 -9.23
CA ARG A 65 -10.42 -8.44 -9.66
C ARG A 65 -10.37 -8.51 -11.18
N GLY A 66 -9.61 -9.45 -11.71
CA GLY A 66 -9.36 -9.55 -13.15
C GLY A 66 -8.79 -8.25 -13.72
N ALA A 67 -9.45 -7.66 -14.71
CA ALA A 67 -9.06 -6.38 -15.30
C ALA A 67 -9.55 -5.17 -14.49
N LEU A 68 -10.53 -5.33 -13.60
CA LEU A 68 -11.11 -4.21 -12.87
C LEU A 68 -10.27 -3.84 -11.65
N LYS A 69 -10.00 -2.55 -11.49
CA LYS A 69 -9.38 -1.96 -10.30
C LYS A 69 -10.33 -0.95 -9.69
N PHE A 70 -10.67 -1.15 -8.43
CA PHE A 70 -11.52 -0.27 -7.64
C PHE A 70 -10.72 0.34 -6.50
N VAL A 71 -10.86 1.66 -6.30
CA VAL A 71 -10.24 2.39 -5.20
C VAL A 71 -11.33 3.12 -4.42
N HIS A 72 -11.31 2.95 -3.11
CA HIS A 72 -12.28 3.56 -2.20
C HIS A 72 -11.56 4.31 -1.08
N CYS A 73 -12.06 5.51 -0.81
CA CYS A 73 -11.71 6.34 0.33
C CYS A 73 -13.01 6.93 0.91
N PRO A 74 -13.24 6.89 2.25
CA PRO A 74 -14.48 7.40 2.84
C PRO A 74 -14.78 8.89 2.58
N VAL A 75 -13.75 9.67 2.27
CA VAL A 75 -13.84 11.13 2.08
C VAL A 75 -13.71 11.58 0.63
N ASP A 76 -13.37 10.66 -0.28
CA ASP A 76 -13.19 10.95 -1.70
C ASP A 76 -14.16 10.14 -2.58
N PRO A 77 -14.46 10.60 -3.81
CA PRO A 77 -15.23 9.81 -4.76
C PRO A 77 -14.55 8.49 -5.11
N ASP A 78 -15.33 7.43 -5.24
CA ASP A 78 -14.82 6.13 -5.71
C ASP A 78 -14.19 6.24 -7.09
N GLN A 79 -13.23 5.35 -7.35
CA GLN A 79 -12.60 5.21 -8.64
C GLN A 79 -12.72 3.75 -9.11
N LEU A 80 -13.11 3.58 -10.36
CA LEU A 80 -13.17 2.28 -11.02
C LEU A 80 -12.50 2.38 -12.39
N TYR A 81 -11.59 1.46 -12.67
CA TYR A 81 -10.86 1.40 -13.93
C TYR A 81 -10.92 0.00 -14.53
N ASP A 82 -11.08 -0.08 -15.86
CA ASP A 82 -10.86 -1.30 -16.64
C ASP A 82 -9.44 -1.27 -17.22
N LEU A 83 -8.52 -1.96 -16.58
CA LEU A 83 -7.11 -1.98 -16.95
C LEU A 83 -6.83 -2.74 -18.26
N ALA A 84 -7.79 -3.48 -18.79
CA ALA A 84 -7.65 -4.08 -20.12
C ALA A 84 -7.90 -3.05 -21.23
N ALA A 85 -8.89 -2.18 -21.05
CA ALA A 85 -9.24 -1.13 -21.96
C ALA A 85 -8.43 0.16 -21.73
N ASP A 86 -8.12 0.47 -20.47
CA ASP A 86 -7.42 1.68 -20.02
C ASP A 86 -6.32 1.35 -19.00
N PRO A 87 -5.18 0.80 -19.45
CA PRO A 87 -4.06 0.47 -18.55
C PRO A 87 -3.40 1.69 -17.90
N SER A 88 -3.70 2.89 -18.38
CA SER A 88 -3.19 4.16 -17.85
C SER A 88 -4.12 4.83 -16.85
N GLU A 89 -5.26 4.21 -16.51
CA GLU A 89 -6.22 4.68 -15.51
C GLU A 89 -6.69 6.14 -15.74
N ARG A 90 -6.95 6.50 -16.99
CA ARG A 90 -7.31 7.87 -17.40
C ARG A 90 -8.79 8.16 -17.30
N VAL A 91 -9.63 7.13 -17.32
CA VAL A 91 -11.10 7.25 -17.36
C VAL A 91 -11.72 6.57 -16.16
N ASN A 92 -12.15 7.35 -15.18
CA ASN A 92 -12.89 6.83 -14.04
C ASN A 92 -14.30 6.41 -14.45
N LEU A 93 -14.63 5.14 -14.26
CA LEU A 93 -15.92 4.51 -14.60
C LEU A 93 -16.92 4.55 -13.45
N ALA A 94 -16.49 4.86 -12.21
CA ALA A 94 -17.32 4.71 -11.00
C ALA A 94 -18.61 5.54 -11.02
N GLY A 95 -18.62 6.69 -11.73
CA GLY A 95 -19.80 7.55 -11.86
C GLY A 95 -20.74 7.19 -13.01
N ARG A 96 -20.44 6.16 -13.80
CA ARG A 96 -21.25 5.78 -14.95
C ARG A 96 -22.34 4.79 -14.59
N THR A 97 -23.53 5.00 -15.10
CA THR A 97 -24.73 4.19 -14.79
C THR A 97 -24.53 2.71 -15.11
N GLU A 98 -23.88 2.40 -16.22
CA GLU A 98 -23.61 1.03 -16.67
C GLU A 98 -22.68 0.26 -15.70
N TRP A 99 -21.92 0.95 -14.86
CA TRP A 99 -21.02 0.36 -13.87
C TRP A 99 -21.56 0.38 -12.44
N ALA A 100 -22.79 0.90 -12.22
CA ALA A 100 -23.35 1.09 -10.88
C ALA A 100 -23.43 -0.22 -10.06
N THR A 101 -23.84 -1.32 -10.68
CA THR A 101 -23.90 -2.64 -10.04
C THR A 101 -22.51 -3.12 -9.62
N THR A 102 -21.53 -3.03 -10.51
CA THR A 102 -20.13 -3.42 -10.23
C THR A 102 -19.52 -2.58 -9.09
N VAL A 103 -19.77 -1.27 -9.08
CA VAL A 103 -19.33 -0.39 -7.99
C VAL A 103 -19.98 -0.80 -6.66
N ALA A 104 -21.28 -1.14 -6.65
CA ALA A 104 -21.97 -1.59 -5.45
C ALA A 104 -21.41 -2.93 -4.91
N GLU A 105 -21.05 -3.85 -5.79
CA GLU A 105 -20.39 -5.10 -5.42
C GLU A 105 -19.02 -4.85 -4.77
N PHE A 106 -18.19 -3.99 -5.35
CA PHE A 106 -16.90 -3.62 -4.77
C PHE A 106 -17.06 -2.91 -3.42
N ARG A 107 -18.03 -2.00 -3.27
CA ARG A 107 -18.33 -1.37 -1.97
C ARG A 107 -18.73 -2.39 -0.91
N THR A 108 -19.52 -3.40 -1.29
CA THR A 108 -19.88 -4.49 -0.40
C THR A 108 -18.67 -5.30 0.03
N ASP A 109 -17.74 -5.57 -0.90
CA ASP A 109 -16.48 -6.24 -0.61
C ASP A 109 -15.59 -5.40 0.33
N VAL A 110 -15.52 -4.07 0.13
CA VAL A 110 -14.81 -3.16 1.05
C VAL A 110 -15.40 -3.26 2.45
N ALA A 111 -16.73 -3.08 2.59
CA ALA A 111 -17.40 -3.09 3.89
C ALA A 111 -17.26 -4.45 4.63
N ARG A 112 -17.13 -5.55 3.88
CA ARG A 112 -16.91 -6.88 4.45
C ARG A 112 -15.48 -7.07 4.96
N ARG A 113 -14.50 -6.42 4.35
CA ARG A 113 -13.06 -6.63 4.62
C ARG A 113 -12.52 -5.66 5.67
N TRP A 114 -13.02 -4.44 5.71
CA TRP A 114 -12.49 -3.36 6.54
C TRP A 114 -13.57 -2.63 7.31
N ASP A 115 -13.27 -2.35 8.56
CA ASP A 115 -13.87 -1.24 9.29
C ASP A 115 -12.98 0.00 9.08
N LEU A 116 -13.26 0.78 8.04
CA LEU A 116 -12.44 1.94 7.69
C LEU A 116 -12.53 3.06 8.74
N ALA A 117 -13.62 3.15 9.49
CA ALA A 117 -13.75 4.12 10.58
C ALA A 117 -12.82 3.76 11.75
N GLN A 118 -12.81 2.49 12.16
CA GLN A 118 -11.88 1.99 13.18
C GLN A 118 -10.44 2.12 12.72
N LEU A 119 -10.12 1.72 11.49
CA LEU A 119 -8.77 1.84 10.92
C LEU A 119 -8.29 3.30 10.93
N HIS A 120 -9.15 4.25 10.59
CA HIS A 120 -8.82 5.67 10.64
C HIS A 120 -8.47 6.13 12.06
N GLU A 121 -9.27 5.74 13.03
CA GLU A 121 -9.04 6.07 14.46
C GLU A 121 -7.71 5.47 14.95
N GLU A 122 -7.43 4.22 14.61
CA GLU A 122 -6.17 3.55 14.96
C GLU A 122 -4.95 4.26 14.38
N VAL A 123 -5.03 4.71 13.11
CA VAL A 123 -3.97 5.50 12.47
C VAL A 123 -3.74 6.82 13.20
N LEU A 124 -4.80 7.54 13.58
CA LEU A 124 -4.70 8.80 14.31
C LEU A 124 -4.09 8.60 15.70
N GLN A 125 -4.48 7.55 16.41
CA GLN A 125 -3.91 7.19 17.71
C GLN A 125 -2.42 6.84 17.60
N ASP A 126 -2.03 6.07 16.57
CA ASP A 126 -0.63 5.74 16.34
C ASP A 126 0.20 6.99 15.98
N GLN A 127 -0.33 7.90 15.19
CA GLN A 127 0.31 9.19 14.94
C GLN A 127 0.49 10.01 16.22
N ALA A 128 -0.48 10.01 17.12
CA ALA A 128 -0.37 10.68 18.42
C ALA A 128 0.74 10.07 19.28
N ARG A 129 0.83 8.73 19.32
CA ARG A 129 1.92 8.00 20.02
C ARG A 129 3.28 8.35 19.43
N ARG A 130 3.42 8.36 18.12
CA ARG A 130 4.69 8.72 17.42
C ARG A 130 5.10 10.17 17.71
N ARG A 131 4.15 11.11 17.74
CA ARG A 131 4.42 12.51 18.12
C ARG A 131 4.91 12.62 19.57
N PHE A 132 4.32 11.86 20.49
CA PHE A 132 4.74 11.82 21.89
C PHE A 132 6.19 11.29 22.01
N VAL A 133 6.49 10.16 21.37
CA VAL A 133 7.85 9.58 21.36
C VAL A 133 8.85 10.54 20.72
N MET A 134 8.50 11.15 19.59
CA MET A 134 9.35 12.15 18.92
C MET A 134 9.61 13.36 19.82
N GLY A 135 8.58 13.83 20.56
CA GLY A 135 8.73 14.91 21.56
C GLY A 135 9.76 14.55 22.61
N ALA A 136 9.70 13.34 23.16
CA ALA A 136 10.68 12.86 24.14
C ALA A 136 12.09 12.73 23.54
N LEU A 137 12.23 12.17 22.37
CA LEU A 137 13.53 12.02 21.68
C LEU A 137 14.19 13.38 21.37
N ARG A 138 13.39 14.39 21.05
CA ARG A 138 13.89 15.75 20.78
C ARG A 138 14.45 16.47 22.01
N THR A 139 14.13 16.05 23.22
CA THR A 139 14.70 16.60 24.45
C THR A 139 16.09 16.03 24.77
N GLY A 140 16.45 14.91 24.12
CA GLY A 140 17.73 14.26 24.26
C GLY A 140 18.77 14.73 23.22
N ARG A 141 19.93 14.08 23.24
CA ARG A 141 20.97 14.31 22.24
C ARG A 141 20.54 13.62 20.92
N TYR A 142 20.21 14.43 19.91
CA TYR A 142 19.84 13.91 18.60
C TYR A 142 21.04 13.24 17.93
N THR A 143 20.91 11.97 17.63
CA THR A 143 21.85 11.25 16.76
C THR A 143 21.20 11.17 15.38
N PRO A 144 21.84 11.72 14.32
CA PRO A 144 21.34 11.56 12.96
C PRO A 144 21.21 10.07 12.64
N TRP A 145 20.09 9.66 12.09
CA TRP A 145 19.91 8.26 11.74
C TRP A 145 20.62 7.89 10.43
N GLU A 146 21.07 8.86 9.66
CA GLU A 146 21.88 8.62 8.48
C GLU A 146 23.26 8.09 8.85
N LEU A 147 23.47 6.82 8.61
CA LEU A 147 24.76 6.15 8.74
C LEU A 147 25.64 6.31 7.50
N THR A 148 25.20 7.06 6.50
CA THR A 148 25.96 7.26 5.26
C THR A 148 27.17 8.15 5.55
N PRO A 149 28.42 7.64 5.37
CA PRO A 149 29.60 8.49 5.50
C PRO A 149 29.46 9.66 4.51
N ARG A 150 29.82 10.87 4.97
CA ARG A 150 29.86 12.03 4.08
C ARG A 150 30.75 11.72 2.89
N ARG A 151 30.18 11.57 1.73
CA ARG A 151 30.89 11.40 0.46
C ARG A 151 31.04 12.75 -0.21
N ASP A 152 32.16 12.96 -0.90
CA ASP A 152 32.26 14.05 -1.86
C ASP A 152 31.50 13.65 -3.12
N VAL A 153 30.23 14.04 -3.15
CA VAL A 153 29.26 13.63 -4.19
C VAL A 153 29.14 14.65 -5.33
N ALA A 154 30.12 15.57 -5.46
CA ALA A 154 30.13 16.51 -6.57
C ALA A 154 30.11 15.84 -7.94
N ASN A 155 30.53 14.57 -8.01
CA ASN A 155 30.58 13.73 -9.21
C ASN A 155 29.56 12.56 -9.19
N GLU A 156 28.65 12.48 -8.20
CA GLU A 156 27.66 11.42 -8.13
C GLU A 156 26.35 11.85 -8.81
N TYR A 157 25.67 10.90 -9.46
CA TYR A 157 24.44 11.12 -10.24
C TYR A 157 23.27 11.65 -9.40
N MET A 158 23.25 11.42 -8.09
CA MET A 158 22.19 11.86 -7.16
C MET A 158 22.70 13.02 -6.29
N ARG A 159 21.83 13.97 -5.95
CA ARG A 159 22.13 15.12 -5.09
C ARG A 159 22.40 14.74 -3.62
N ASN A 160 23.18 13.71 -3.39
CA ASN A 160 23.49 13.16 -2.06
C ASN A 160 24.39 14.06 -1.20
N HIS A 161 24.81 15.23 -1.74
CA HIS A 161 25.54 16.27 -0.99
C HIS A 161 24.64 17.06 -0.04
N LEU A 162 23.33 16.90 -0.15
CA LEU A 162 22.38 17.58 0.72
C LEU A 162 21.98 16.63 1.88
N ASP A 163 21.96 17.15 3.10
CA ASP A 163 21.40 16.44 4.23
C ASP A 163 19.90 16.21 3.97
N LEU A 164 19.48 14.95 3.89
CA LEU A 164 18.11 14.56 3.58
C LEU A 164 17.12 15.21 4.55
N ASN A 165 17.45 15.30 5.84
CA ASN A 165 16.59 15.94 6.84
C ASN A 165 16.39 17.44 6.58
N VAL A 166 17.40 18.10 6.00
CA VAL A 166 17.30 19.52 5.60
C VAL A 166 16.43 19.65 4.37
N VAL A 167 16.60 18.75 3.37
CA VAL A 167 15.79 18.72 2.14
C VAL A 167 14.34 18.47 2.47
N GLU A 168 14.03 17.45 3.28
CA GLU A 168 12.68 17.12 3.73
C GLU A 168 12.03 18.26 4.52
N ARG A 169 12.77 18.86 5.44
CA ARG A 169 12.28 20.00 6.22
C ARG A 169 11.89 21.17 5.32
N ASN A 170 12.69 21.43 4.29
CA ASN A 170 12.44 22.52 3.35
C ASN A 170 11.31 22.20 2.36
N ALA A 171 11.08 20.92 2.07
CA ALA A 171 10.02 20.47 1.18
C ALA A 171 8.63 20.36 1.86
N ARG A 172 8.56 20.38 3.20
CA ARG A 172 7.29 20.29 3.92
C ARG A 172 6.44 21.55 3.70
N TRP A 173 5.23 21.33 3.25
CA TRP A 173 4.20 22.37 3.05
C TRP A 173 3.01 22.13 3.99
N PRO A 174 2.40 23.19 4.60
CA PRO A 174 2.90 24.57 4.69
C PRO A 174 3.98 24.72 5.76
N ARG A 175 4.79 25.79 5.64
CA ARG A 175 5.81 26.16 6.64
C ARG A 175 5.17 26.71 7.89
#